data_44c0e4bb61b622949fc5628d825eb595
#
_entry.id   44c0e4bb61b622949fc5628d825eb595
#
_cell.length_a   1.000
_cell.length_b   1.000
_cell.length_c   1.000
_cell.angle_alpha   90.00
_cell.angle_beta   90.00
_cell.angle_gamma   90.00
#
_symmetry.space_group_name_H-M   'P 1'
#
loop_
_entity.id
_entity.type
_entity.pdbx_description
1 polymer ?
#
loop_
_entity_poly.entity_id
_entity_poly.type
_entity_poly.pdbx_seq_one_letter_code
_entity_poly.pdbx_strand_id
1 'polypeptide(L)'
;MTEEFIRSIKGTQDILPSQSHRWQVLEAVIHNTMDTYGYSEIRTPAFERTELFSRGVGEETDIVSKEMYSWTDQGGENLTLKPELTAPVVRSFIQHNLGGQSPINKLYYIDALFRRERPQRSEEHTSELQSHLNL
;
A
#
# COMPACT_ATOMS: atom_id res chain seq x y z
N MET A 1 3.55 2.73 -40.79
CA MET A 1 3.00 3.41 -39.59
C MET A 1 3.05 2.44 -38.43
N THR A 2 3.88 2.72 -37.46
CA THR A 2 3.89 1.97 -36.21
C THR A 2 2.71 2.47 -35.38
N GLU A 3 1.71 1.63 -35.18
CA GLU A 3 0.67 1.90 -34.21
C GLU A 3 1.31 2.01 -32.83
N GLU A 4 1.23 3.19 -32.22
CA GLU A 4 1.66 3.39 -30.86
C GLU A 4 0.64 2.78 -29.92
N PHE A 5 0.97 1.63 -29.36
CA PHE A 5 0.14 1.03 -28.30
C PHE A 5 0.34 1.80 -27.00
N ILE A 6 -0.75 2.00 -26.26
CA ILE A 6 -0.68 2.52 -24.90
C ILE A 6 -0.03 1.46 -24.03
N ARG A 7 1.04 1.84 -23.37
CA ARG A 7 1.83 0.95 -22.49
C ARG A 7 1.62 1.31 -21.03
N SER A 8 1.90 0.36 -20.15
CA SER A 8 1.91 0.63 -18.72
C SER A 8 2.93 1.71 -18.37
N ILE A 9 2.67 2.43 -17.29
CA ILE A 9 3.55 3.49 -16.82
C ILE A 9 4.85 2.88 -16.29
N LYS A 10 5.97 3.54 -16.59
CA LYS A 10 7.28 3.13 -16.08
C LYS A 10 7.25 3.01 -14.55
N GLY A 11 7.73 1.90 -14.03
CA GLY A 11 7.70 1.58 -12.61
C GLY A 11 6.47 0.80 -12.16
N THR A 12 5.55 0.50 -13.09
CA THR A 12 4.42 -0.39 -12.86
C THR A 12 4.59 -1.69 -13.63
N GLN A 13 3.98 -2.75 -13.15
CA GLN A 13 4.04 -4.05 -13.79
C GLN A 13 2.67 -4.71 -13.81
N ASP A 14 2.34 -5.34 -14.93
CA ASP A 14 1.21 -6.26 -15.02
C ASP A 14 1.61 -7.62 -14.48
N ILE A 15 0.75 -8.25 -13.71
CA ILE A 15 0.90 -9.64 -13.34
C ILE A 15 0.08 -10.47 -14.31
N LEU A 16 0.75 -11.10 -15.27
CA LEU A 16 0.12 -11.85 -16.35
C LEU A 16 -0.32 -13.24 -15.87
N PRO A 17 -1.24 -13.89 -16.61
CA PRO A 17 -1.71 -15.24 -16.26
C PRO A 17 -0.59 -16.26 -16.07
N SER A 18 0.54 -16.13 -16.78
CA SER A 18 1.70 -16.98 -16.59
C SER A 18 2.39 -16.84 -15.23
N GLN A 19 2.13 -15.73 -14.53
CA GLN A 19 2.75 -15.39 -13.23
C GLN A 19 1.74 -15.36 -12.09
N SER A 20 0.47 -15.06 -12.38
CA SER A 20 -0.56 -14.83 -11.35
C SER A 20 -0.78 -16.04 -10.46
N HIS A 21 -0.58 -17.25 -10.98
CA HIS A 21 -0.69 -18.49 -10.20
C HIS A 21 0.28 -18.51 -9.01
N ARG A 22 1.51 -18.05 -9.20
CA ARG A 22 2.51 -17.98 -8.11
C ARG A 22 2.08 -17.01 -7.01
N TRP A 23 1.49 -15.88 -7.41
CA TRP A 23 0.94 -14.90 -6.48
C TRP A 23 -0.22 -15.48 -5.68
N GLN A 24 -1.12 -16.20 -6.35
CA GLN A 24 -2.26 -16.85 -5.70
C GLN A 24 -1.81 -17.89 -4.67
N VAL A 25 -0.80 -18.69 -5.00
CA VAL A 25 -0.24 -19.68 -4.08
C VAL A 25 0.35 -19.00 -2.84
N LEU A 26 1.15 -17.95 -3.03
CA LEU A 26 1.74 -17.19 -1.94
C LEU A 26 0.67 -16.56 -1.06
N GLU A 27 -0.31 -15.91 -1.66
CA GLU A 27 -1.42 -15.27 -0.92
C GLU A 27 -2.24 -16.30 -0.13
N ALA A 28 -2.48 -17.46 -0.71
CA ALA A 28 -3.18 -18.55 -0.01
C ALA A 28 -2.40 -19.03 1.23
N VAL A 29 -1.08 -19.16 1.13
CA VAL A 29 -0.23 -19.52 2.27
C VAL A 29 -0.29 -18.44 3.36
N ILE A 30 -0.23 -17.17 2.97
CA ILE A 30 -0.30 -16.04 3.91
C ILE A 30 -1.67 -16.04 4.63
N HIS A 31 -2.77 -16.13 3.88
CA HIS A 31 -4.11 -16.14 4.46
C HIS A 31 -4.32 -17.31 5.43
N ASN A 32 -3.90 -18.50 5.07
CA ASN A 32 -4.01 -19.67 5.93
C ASN A 32 -3.17 -19.54 7.20
N THR A 33 -1.95 -19.01 7.06
CA THR A 33 -1.06 -18.79 8.20
C THR A 33 -1.65 -17.77 9.16
N MET A 34 -2.13 -16.64 8.65
CA MET A 34 -2.73 -15.58 9.45
C MET A 34 -3.99 -16.08 10.16
N ASP A 35 -4.83 -16.84 9.45
CA ASP A 35 -6.03 -17.43 10.03
C ASP A 35 -5.69 -18.38 11.18
N THR A 36 -4.66 -19.19 11.03
CA THR A 36 -4.18 -20.10 12.08
C THR A 36 -3.78 -19.37 13.36
N TYR A 37 -3.18 -18.19 13.23
CA TYR A 37 -2.77 -17.36 14.38
C TYR A 37 -3.84 -16.39 14.85
N GLY A 38 -5.03 -16.46 14.30
CA GLY A 38 -6.15 -15.62 14.71
C GLY A 38 -6.09 -14.18 14.21
N TYR A 39 -5.38 -13.93 13.10
CA TYR A 39 -5.38 -12.64 12.44
C TYR A 39 -6.52 -12.53 11.43
N SER A 40 -7.13 -11.35 11.37
CA SER A 40 -8.17 -11.03 10.38
C SER A 40 -7.66 -10.03 9.37
N GLU A 41 -8.05 -10.19 8.11
CA GLU A 41 -7.65 -9.27 7.05
C GLU A 41 -8.43 -7.96 7.14
N ILE A 42 -7.74 -6.85 6.97
CA ILE A 42 -8.33 -5.53 6.78
C ILE A 42 -7.88 -4.97 5.43
N ARG A 43 -8.81 -4.35 4.70
CA ARG A 43 -8.54 -3.69 3.43
C ARG A 43 -8.98 -2.23 3.52
N THR A 44 -8.15 -1.34 3.04
CA THR A 44 -8.41 0.09 3.02
C THR A 44 -8.46 0.61 1.58
N PRO A 45 -9.06 1.78 1.33
CA PRO A 45 -9.10 2.36 -0.02
C PRO A 45 -7.70 2.61 -0.59
N ALA A 46 -7.62 2.72 -1.92
CA ALA A 46 -6.36 3.01 -2.61
C ALA A 46 -5.84 4.42 -2.33
N PHE A 47 -6.72 5.36 -2.01
CA PHE A 47 -6.37 6.75 -1.72
C PHE A 47 -7.07 7.22 -0.45
N GLU A 48 -6.44 8.20 0.18
CA GLU A 48 -6.89 8.81 1.43
C GLU A 48 -6.76 10.33 1.32
N ARG A 49 -7.28 11.05 2.30
CA ARG A 49 -6.98 12.48 2.41
C ARG A 49 -5.50 12.70 2.64
N THR A 50 -4.92 13.66 1.92
CA THR A 50 -3.48 13.96 2.01
C THR A 50 -3.03 14.21 3.45
N GLU A 51 -3.85 14.83 4.27
CA GLU A 51 -3.53 15.14 5.66
C GLU A 51 -3.23 13.90 6.52
N LEU A 52 -3.75 12.72 6.15
CA LEU A 52 -3.45 11.49 6.86
C LEU A 52 -1.96 11.18 6.83
N PHE A 53 -1.32 11.42 5.70
CA PHE A 53 0.11 11.13 5.49
C PHE A 53 1.01 12.28 5.90
N SER A 54 0.51 13.52 5.92
CA SER A 54 1.28 14.69 6.31
C SER A 54 1.36 14.90 7.82
N ARG A 55 0.47 14.31 8.61
CA ARG A 55 0.48 14.37 10.07
C ARG A 55 1.49 13.44 10.73
N GLY A 56 2.06 12.52 9.99
CA GLY A 56 3.03 11.55 10.51
C GLY A 56 4.44 12.11 10.50
N VAL A 57 4.97 12.31 11.70
CA VAL A 57 6.38 12.28 12.06
C VAL A 57 7.37 13.16 11.26
N GLY A 58 7.59 14.42 11.68
CA GLY A 58 8.86 15.12 11.60
C GLY A 58 9.49 15.31 10.21
N GLU A 59 10.81 15.26 10.18
CA GLU A 59 11.63 15.52 8.98
C GLU A 59 11.45 14.51 7.83
N GLU A 60 10.92 13.34 8.11
CA GLU A 60 10.59 12.34 7.07
C GLU A 60 9.41 12.76 6.20
N THR A 61 8.59 13.71 6.66
CA THR A 61 7.41 14.19 5.91
C THR A 61 7.78 14.90 4.60
N ASP A 62 8.90 15.62 4.55
CA ASP A 62 9.35 16.29 3.33
C ASP A 62 9.78 15.30 2.25
N ILE A 63 10.43 14.20 2.63
CA ILE A 63 10.85 13.15 1.70
C ILE A 63 9.62 12.38 1.20
N VAL A 64 8.69 12.05 2.10
CA VAL A 64 7.46 11.34 1.78
C VAL A 64 6.55 12.20 0.90
N SER A 65 6.42 13.50 1.17
CA SER A 65 5.57 14.39 0.37
C SER A 65 6.04 14.54 -1.08
N LYS A 66 7.35 14.47 -1.34
CA LYS A 66 7.92 14.53 -2.70
C LYS A 66 7.71 13.24 -3.49
N GLU A 67 7.48 12.14 -2.81
CA GLU A 67 7.32 10.81 -3.41
C GLU A 67 5.84 10.38 -3.49
N MET A 68 4.92 11.22 -3.04
CA MET A 68 3.48 10.92 -3.07
C MET A 68 2.82 11.36 -4.38
N TYR A 69 1.84 10.59 -4.81
CA TYR A 69 0.92 10.98 -5.88
C TYR A 69 -0.29 11.67 -5.26
N SER A 70 -0.33 13.00 -5.35
CA SER A 70 -1.38 13.80 -4.73
C SER A 70 -2.09 14.67 -5.78
N TRP A 71 -3.37 14.89 -5.56
CA TRP A 71 -4.20 15.75 -6.41
C TRP A 71 -5.32 16.38 -5.59
N THR A 72 -5.93 17.40 -6.16
CA THR A 72 -7.13 17.99 -5.60
C THR A 72 -8.33 17.53 -6.42
N ASP A 73 -9.34 16.98 -5.78
CA ASP A 73 -10.53 16.53 -6.47
C ASP A 73 -11.48 17.69 -6.83
N GLN A 74 -12.56 17.37 -7.53
CA GLN A 74 -13.54 18.35 -7.96
C GLN A 74 -14.26 19.04 -6.79
N GLY A 75 -14.34 18.39 -5.65
CA GLY A 75 -14.91 18.95 -4.41
C GLY A 75 -13.95 19.78 -3.60
N GLY A 76 -12.71 19.94 -4.04
CA GLY A 76 -11.68 20.71 -3.35
C GLY A 76 -10.92 19.94 -2.28
N GLU A 77 -11.13 18.63 -2.14
CA GLU A 77 -10.38 17.80 -1.22
C GLU A 77 -9.02 17.41 -1.79
N ASN A 78 -7.99 17.46 -0.95
CA ASN A 78 -6.66 17.01 -1.30
C ASN A 78 -6.56 15.50 -1.01
N LEU A 79 -6.27 14.72 -2.05
CA LEU A 79 -6.22 13.28 -2.03
C LEU A 79 -4.82 12.79 -2.39
N THR A 80 -4.44 11.66 -1.84
CA THR A 80 -3.14 11.02 -2.07
C THR A 80 -3.30 9.53 -2.21
N LEU A 81 -2.70 8.93 -3.25
CA LEU A 81 -2.55 7.48 -3.34
C LEU A 81 -1.68 7.02 -2.17
N LYS A 82 -2.12 6.01 -1.45
CA LYS A 82 -1.44 5.58 -0.22
C LYS A 82 0.02 5.17 -0.49
N PRO A 83 0.98 5.89 0.10
CA PRO A 83 2.41 5.60 -0.07
C PRO A 83 2.91 4.55 0.92
N GLU A 84 2.09 4.22 1.91
CA GLU A 84 2.33 3.20 2.92
C GLU A 84 1.00 2.65 3.42
N LEU A 85 1.00 1.54 4.10
CA LEU A 85 -0.23 0.81 4.41
C LEU A 85 -0.69 1.00 5.86
N THR A 86 0.18 1.42 6.75
CA THR A 86 -0.11 1.45 8.20
C THR A 86 -1.04 2.59 8.59
N ALA A 87 -0.80 3.81 8.11
CA ALA A 87 -1.65 4.96 8.47
C ALA A 87 -3.12 4.77 8.06
N PRO A 88 -3.45 4.26 6.86
CA PRO A 88 -4.83 3.93 6.52
C PRO A 88 -5.47 2.91 7.45
N VAL A 89 -4.73 1.89 7.87
CA VAL A 89 -5.24 0.88 8.81
C VAL A 89 -5.52 1.50 10.17
N VAL A 90 -4.63 2.35 10.68
CA VAL A 90 -4.83 3.07 11.95
C VAL A 90 -6.05 4.00 11.85
N ARG A 91 -6.21 4.74 10.74
CA ARG A 91 -7.40 5.56 10.51
C ARG A 91 -8.67 4.71 10.56
N SER A 92 -8.68 3.59 9.86
CA SER A 92 -9.85 2.69 9.83
C SER A 92 -10.14 2.11 11.21
N PHE A 93 -9.12 1.72 11.95
CA PHE A 93 -9.22 1.22 13.32
C PHE A 93 -9.90 2.24 14.24
N ILE A 94 -9.51 3.51 14.14
CA ILE A 94 -10.10 4.58 14.95
C ILE A 94 -11.50 4.91 14.47
N GLN A 95 -11.71 5.08 13.17
CA GLN A 95 -13.02 5.46 12.60
C GLN A 95 -14.11 4.47 12.95
N HIS A 96 -13.81 3.19 12.92
CA HIS A 96 -14.78 2.11 13.18
C HIS A 96 -14.77 1.62 14.63
N ASN A 97 -14.01 2.29 15.51
CA ASN A 97 -13.90 1.94 16.93
C ASN A 97 -13.61 0.45 17.18
N LEU A 98 -12.67 -0.09 16.45
CA LEU A 98 -12.32 -1.51 16.58
C LEU A 98 -11.75 -1.83 17.97
N GLY A 99 -11.01 -0.88 18.56
CA GLY A 99 -10.47 -1.01 19.91
C GLY A 99 -11.54 -1.06 20.99
N GLY A 100 -12.69 -0.44 20.76
CA GLY A 100 -13.85 -0.50 21.67
C GLY A 100 -14.66 -1.77 21.52
N GLN A 101 -14.57 -2.45 20.38
CA GLN A 101 -15.31 -3.68 20.12
C GLN A 101 -14.59 -4.92 20.67
N SER A 102 -13.26 -4.90 20.69
CA SER A 102 -12.46 -6.00 21.20
C SER A 102 -11.18 -5.47 21.83
N PRO A 103 -10.75 -6.02 22.99
CA PRO A 103 -9.51 -5.59 23.64
C PRO A 103 -8.25 -6.03 22.88
N ILE A 104 -8.36 -7.05 22.02
CA ILE A 104 -7.26 -7.55 21.21
C ILE A 104 -7.69 -7.55 19.76
N ASN A 105 -6.91 -6.85 18.93
CA ASN A 105 -7.15 -6.78 17.49
C ASN A 105 -5.89 -7.23 16.77
N LYS A 106 -5.98 -8.39 16.12
CA LYS A 106 -4.92 -8.93 15.29
C LYS A 106 -5.33 -8.77 13.85
N LEU A 107 -4.71 -7.81 13.18
CA LEU A 107 -5.04 -7.44 11.81
C LEU A 107 -3.82 -7.62 10.90
N TYR A 108 -4.07 -8.07 9.68
CA TYR A 108 -3.04 -8.10 8.64
C TYR A 108 -3.60 -7.52 7.35
N TYR A 109 -2.72 -7.08 6.48
CA TYR A 109 -3.10 -6.47 5.21
C TYR A 109 -2.05 -6.75 4.15
N ILE A 110 -2.54 -7.01 2.95
CA ILE A 110 -1.74 -7.20 1.74
C ILE A 110 -2.35 -6.29 0.69
N ASP A 111 -1.60 -5.29 0.23
CA ASP A 111 -2.15 -4.34 -0.71
C ASP A 111 -1.04 -3.64 -1.49
N ALA A 112 -1.43 -2.96 -2.57
CA ALA A 112 -0.54 -2.11 -3.33
C ALA A 112 -0.29 -0.78 -2.61
N LEU A 113 0.89 -0.24 -2.76
CA LEU A 113 1.23 1.11 -2.36
C LEU A 113 1.83 1.86 -3.54
N PHE A 114 1.83 3.18 -3.48
CA PHE A 114 2.15 4.04 -4.62
C PHE A 114 3.15 5.11 -4.22
N ARG A 115 4.35 5.04 -4.79
CA ARG A 115 5.42 6.02 -4.52
C ARG A 115 6.04 6.49 -5.83
N ARG A 116 6.39 7.79 -5.88
CA ARG A 116 7.11 8.39 -7.00
C ARG A 116 8.61 8.29 -6.76
N GLU A 117 9.12 7.08 -6.65
CA GLU A 117 10.53 6.85 -6.43
C GLU A 117 11.34 6.97 -7.73
N ARG A 118 12.58 7.47 -7.62
CA ARG A 118 13.51 7.43 -8.73
C ARG A 118 13.91 5.98 -9.04
N PRO A 119 14.03 5.58 -10.32
CA PRO A 119 14.34 4.19 -10.68
C PRO A 119 15.56 3.59 -9.97
N GLN A 120 16.57 4.39 -9.66
CA GLN A 120 17.77 3.94 -8.95
C GLN A 120 17.51 3.58 -7.48
N ARG A 121 16.59 4.27 -6.83
CA ARG A 121 16.18 3.95 -5.46
C ARG A 121 15.29 2.73 -5.39
N SER A 122 14.47 2.49 -6.42
CA SER A 122 13.59 1.31 -6.44
C SER A 122 14.37 0.01 -6.54
N GLU A 123 15.54 -0.02 -7.16
CA GLU A 123 16.39 -1.21 -7.21
C GLU A 123 17.03 -1.52 -5.86
N GLU A 124 17.50 -0.51 -5.14
CA GLU A 124 18.03 -0.67 -3.77
C GLU A 124 16.93 -1.06 -2.77
N HIS A 125 15.75 -0.44 -2.87
CA HIS A 125 14.61 -0.74 -1.99
C HIS A 125 13.92 -2.06 -2.33
N THR A 126 14.02 -2.57 -3.55
CA THR A 126 13.44 -3.87 -3.91
C THR A 126 14.12 -4.99 -3.12
N SER A 127 15.41 -4.90 -2.85
CA SER A 127 16.11 -5.86 -2.01
C SER A 127 15.73 -5.73 -0.53
N GLU A 128 15.47 -4.53 -0.05
CA GLU A 128 15.00 -4.30 1.33
C GLU A 128 13.54 -4.76 1.51
N LEU A 129 12.67 -4.48 0.55
CA LEU A 129 11.29 -4.97 0.57
C LEU A 129 11.23 -6.49 0.50
N GLN A 130 12.11 -7.11 -0.26
CA GLN A 130 12.25 -8.57 -0.27
C GLN A 130 12.73 -9.10 1.08
N SER A 131 13.60 -8.39 1.77
CA SER A 131 14.02 -8.77 3.11
C SER A 131 12.93 -8.60 4.17
N HIS A 132 12.04 -7.63 4.01
CA HIS A 132 10.87 -7.45 4.86
C HIS A 132 9.75 -8.45 4.56
N LEU A 133 9.64 -8.93 3.34
CA LEU A 133 8.72 -10.01 2.96
C LEU A 133 9.23 -11.40 3.37
N ASN A 134 10.49 -11.52 3.71
CA ASN A 134 11.10 -12.74 4.22
C ASN A 134 11.00 -12.87 5.76
N LEU A 135 10.06 -12.19 6.33
CA LEU A 135 9.73 -12.36 7.76
C LEU A 135 9.14 -13.75 8.04
#